data_855ab3fa80e70b9d5d5de8810f5780d8
#
_entry.id   855ab3fa80e70b9d5d5de8810f5780d8
#
_cell.length_a   1.000
_cell.length_b   1.000
_cell.length_c   1.000
_cell.angle_alpha   90.00
_cell.angle_beta   90.00
_cell.angle_gamma   90.00
#
_symmetry.space_group_name_H-M   'P 1'
#
loop_
_entity.id
_entity.type
_entity.pdbx_description
1 polymer ?
#
loop_
_entity_poly.entity_id
_entity_poly.type
_entity_poly.pdbx_seq_one_letter_code
_entity_poly.pdbx_strand_id
1 'polypeptide(L)'
;MNLQKFSIDFPSLVYLVRNNSYPVYSDSTTFLSRLKSYNSFPSTSCQNKYTLSESGFRYTGVGDIVECFFCGLVLQKWTNDDIPWVEHAKWNPKCIFVLLCKGN
;
A
#
# COMPACT_ATOMS: atom_id res chain seq x y z
N MET A 1 10.56 0.06 -10.91
CA MET A 1 9.11 -0.04 -11.14
C MET A 1 8.57 1.29 -11.61
N ASN A 2 7.71 1.28 -12.60
CA ASN A 2 7.09 2.48 -13.12
C ASN A 2 6.02 3.00 -12.15
N LEU A 3 5.93 4.32 -11.99
CA LEU A 3 4.91 4.92 -11.14
C LEU A 3 3.49 4.53 -11.54
N GLN A 4 3.27 4.25 -12.80
CA GLN A 4 1.96 3.81 -13.27
C GLN A 4 1.47 2.54 -12.57
N LYS A 5 2.40 1.75 -12.05
CA LYS A 5 2.04 0.53 -11.33
C LYS A 5 1.48 0.80 -9.94
N PHE A 6 1.61 2.02 -9.45
CA PHE A 6 1.11 2.39 -8.12
C PHE A 6 -0.24 3.06 -8.16
N SER A 7 -0.75 3.30 -9.36
CA SER A 7 -2.07 3.87 -9.57
C SER A 7 -2.95 2.82 -10.20
N ILE A 8 -4.22 2.81 -9.80
CA ILE A 8 -5.20 1.97 -10.46
C ILE A 8 -5.68 2.74 -11.69
N ASP A 9 -5.27 2.29 -12.88
CA ASP A 9 -5.70 2.92 -14.12
C ASP A 9 -7.14 2.50 -14.45
N PHE A 10 -7.70 3.10 -15.50
CA PHE A 10 -9.08 2.88 -15.87
C PHE A 10 -9.39 1.40 -16.18
N PRO A 11 -8.56 0.68 -16.97
CA PRO A 11 -8.80 -0.75 -17.21
C PRO A 11 -8.78 -1.59 -15.94
N SER A 12 -7.84 -1.30 -15.02
CA SER A 12 -7.78 -2.02 -13.75
C SER A 12 -9.00 -1.75 -12.90
N LEU A 13 -9.50 -0.51 -12.92
CA LEU A 13 -10.69 -0.14 -12.19
C LEU A 13 -11.92 -0.89 -12.71
N VAL A 14 -12.04 -1.01 -14.04
CA VAL A 14 -13.12 -1.77 -14.65
C VAL A 14 -13.05 -3.24 -14.21
N TYR A 15 -11.85 -3.81 -14.21
CA TYR A 15 -11.64 -5.18 -13.76
C TYR A 15 -12.13 -5.36 -12.32
N LEU A 16 -11.75 -4.47 -11.43
CA LEU A 16 -12.12 -4.55 -10.02
C LEU A 16 -13.64 -4.47 -9.82
N VAL A 17 -14.28 -3.57 -10.54
CA VAL A 17 -15.74 -3.43 -10.45
C VAL A 17 -16.43 -4.71 -10.90
N ARG A 18 -15.99 -5.29 -12.01
CA ARG A 18 -16.58 -6.51 -12.54
C ARG A 18 -16.40 -7.71 -11.61
N ASN A 19 -15.35 -7.72 -10.80
CA ASN A 19 -15.05 -8.81 -9.90
C ASN A 19 -15.47 -8.51 -8.45
N ASN A 20 -16.26 -7.45 -8.25
CA ASN A 20 -16.74 -7.06 -6.92
C ASN A 20 -15.60 -6.87 -5.92
N SER A 21 -14.47 -6.34 -6.40
CA SER A 21 -13.31 -6.09 -5.57
C SER A 21 -13.10 -4.58 -5.46
N TYR A 22 -13.14 -4.06 -4.25
CA TYR A 22 -13.06 -2.63 -3.99
C TYR A 22 -12.00 -2.35 -2.94
N PRO A 23 -11.29 -1.21 -3.03
CA PRO A 23 -10.35 -0.84 -1.98
C PRO A 23 -11.08 -0.55 -0.68
N VAL A 24 -10.46 -0.94 0.43
CA VAL A 24 -10.98 -0.64 1.76
C VAL A 24 -10.97 0.88 1.99
N TYR A 25 -9.93 1.55 1.51
CA TYR A 25 -9.79 3.01 1.63
C TYR A 25 -9.75 3.63 0.25
N SER A 26 -10.91 3.99 -0.28
CA SER A 26 -11.03 4.52 -1.64
C SER A 26 -10.37 5.89 -1.81
N ASP A 27 -10.14 6.63 -0.73
CA ASP A 27 -9.46 7.93 -0.76
C ASP A 27 -7.94 7.81 -0.87
N SER A 28 -7.39 6.59 -0.78
CA SER A 28 -5.95 6.34 -0.76
C SER A 28 -5.50 5.51 -1.95
N THR A 29 -6.20 5.61 -3.08
CA THR A 29 -5.91 4.79 -4.26
C THR A 29 -4.66 5.24 -5.03
N THR A 30 -4.23 6.49 -4.89
CA THR A 30 -3.04 6.99 -5.57
C THR A 30 -1.84 7.01 -4.64
N PHE A 31 -0.65 6.94 -5.24
CA PHE A 31 0.60 7.06 -4.49
C PHE A 31 0.64 8.36 -3.67
N LEU A 32 0.28 9.47 -4.30
CA LEU A 32 0.33 10.77 -3.62
C LEU A 32 -0.65 10.86 -2.46
N SER A 33 -1.84 10.29 -2.60
CA SER A 33 -2.80 10.31 -1.50
C SER A 33 -2.29 9.51 -0.30
N ARG A 34 -1.63 8.39 -0.56
CA ARG A 34 -1.02 7.61 0.51
C ARG A 34 0.15 8.34 1.14
N LEU A 35 1.01 8.96 0.30
CA LEU A 35 2.17 9.69 0.78
C LEU A 35 1.76 10.84 1.72
N LYS A 36 0.67 11.52 1.40
CA LYS A 36 0.18 12.61 2.23
C LYS A 36 -0.21 12.18 3.64
N SER A 37 -0.55 10.90 3.84
CA SER A 37 -0.91 10.41 5.16
C SER A 37 0.28 10.39 6.12
N TYR A 38 1.51 10.49 5.61
CA TYR A 38 2.73 10.33 6.41
C TYR A 38 3.25 11.64 7.01
N ASN A 39 2.42 12.68 7.12
CA ASN A 39 2.85 13.97 7.68
C ASN A 39 3.45 13.85 9.08
N SER A 40 2.87 13.00 9.92
CA SER A 40 3.33 12.82 11.30
C SER A 40 4.13 11.53 11.49
N PHE A 41 4.53 10.90 10.40
CA PHE A 41 5.29 9.64 10.48
C PHE A 41 6.65 9.91 11.14
N PRO A 42 7.05 9.06 12.12
CA PRO A 42 8.28 9.32 12.88
C PRO A 42 9.51 9.38 11.99
N SER A 43 10.28 10.45 12.11
CA SER A 43 11.54 10.59 11.36
C SER A 43 12.59 9.57 11.80
N THR A 44 12.39 8.98 12.97
CA THR A 44 13.27 7.95 13.51
C THR A 44 12.93 6.55 13.02
N SER A 45 11.84 6.41 12.26
CA SER A 45 11.46 5.12 11.73
C SER A 45 12.53 4.56 10.80
N CYS A 46 12.75 3.26 10.87
CA CYS A 46 13.67 2.56 9.99
C CYS A 46 13.11 2.39 8.57
N GLN A 47 11.83 2.68 8.37
CA GLN A 47 11.20 2.55 7.07
C GLN A 47 10.98 3.91 6.41
N ASN A 48 11.03 3.92 5.10
CA ASN A 48 10.89 5.11 4.29
C ASN A 48 9.44 5.28 3.86
N LYS A 49 8.90 6.49 4.07
CA LYS A 49 7.50 6.75 3.71
C LYS A 49 7.20 6.58 2.23
N TYR A 50 8.19 6.78 1.37
CA TYR A 50 8.02 6.62 -0.07
C TYR A 50 7.85 5.16 -0.44
N THR A 51 8.70 4.28 0.11
CA THR A 51 8.57 2.84 -0.16
C THR A 51 7.32 2.24 0.47
N LEU A 52 6.91 2.72 1.63
CA LEU A 52 5.65 2.30 2.24
C LEU A 52 4.46 2.70 1.37
N SER A 53 4.43 3.95 0.93
CA SER A 53 3.36 4.46 0.06
C SER A 53 3.32 3.71 -1.27
N GLU A 54 4.49 3.46 -1.84
CA GLU A 54 4.66 2.72 -3.08
C GLU A 54 4.06 1.32 -2.98
N SER A 55 4.22 0.70 -1.81
CA SER A 55 3.76 -0.66 -1.56
C SER A 55 2.29 -0.75 -1.15
N GLY A 56 1.56 0.33 -1.25
CA GLY A 56 0.12 0.36 -0.98
C GLY A 56 -0.26 0.77 0.42
N PHE A 57 0.70 1.10 1.28
CA PHE A 57 0.40 1.40 2.67
C PHE A 57 0.15 2.87 2.92
N ARG A 58 -0.91 3.15 3.67
CA ARG A 58 -1.21 4.47 4.21
C ARG A 58 -0.89 4.45 5.71
N TYR A 59 -0.50 5.61 6.23
CA TYR A 59 -0.16 5.71 7.65
C TYR A 59 -1.42 5.91 8.49
N THR A 60 -1.50 5.19 9.62
CA THR A 60 -2.64 5.29 10.54
C THR A 60 -2.58 6.54 11.41
N GLY A 61 -1.41 7.18 11.50
CA GLY A 61 -1.21 8.30 12.42
C GLY A 61 -0.66 7.88 13.77
N VAL A 62 -0.45 6.60 14.00
CA VAL A 62 -0.02 6.06 15.29
C VAL A 62 1.23 5.20 15.11
N GLY A 63 2.29 5.50 15.88
CA GLY A 63 3.51 4.70 15.89
C GLY A 63 4.09 4.52 14.50
N ASP A 64 4.39 3.27 14.14
CA ASP A 64 4.82 2.90 12.78
C ASP A 64 3.76 2.02 12.08
N ILE A 65 2.51 2.14 12.51
CA ILE A 65 1.41 1.28 12.04
C ILE A 65 0.88 1.81 10.71
N VAL A 66 0.88 0.93 9.71
CA VAL A 66 0.40 1.27 8.37
C VAL A 66 -0.63 0.25 7.92
N GLU A 67 -1.48 0.65 6.96
CA GLU A 67 -2.55 -0.18 6.45
C GLU A 67 -2.55 -0.17 4.93
N CYS A 68 -2.72 -1.33 4.31
CA CYS A 68 -2.91 -1.37 2.86
C CYS A 68 -4.25 -0.73 2.50
N PHE A 69 -4.22 0.20 1.55
CA PHE A 69 -5.44 0.87 1.13
C PHE A 69 -6.44 -0.07 0.47
N PHE A 70 -5.96 -1.15 -0.12
CA PHE A 70 -6.83 -2.06 -0.86
C PHE A 70 -7.36 -3.20 0.03
N CYS A 71 -6.47 -3.96 0.65
CA CYS A 71 -6.89 -5.15 1.39
C CYS A 71 -7.07 -4.91 2.90
N GLY A 72 -6.63 -3.75 3.39
CA GLY A 72 -6.77 -3.44 4.82
C GLY A 72 -5.74 -4.08 5.72
N LEU A 73 -4.76 -4.79 5.16
CA LEU A 73 -3.70 -5.41 5.97
C LEU A 73 -2.99 -4.36 6.81
N VAL A 74 -2.88 -4.63 8.11
CA VAL A 74 -2.21 -3.73 9.05
C VAL A 74 -0.86 -4.34 9.42
N LEU A 75 0.21 -3.54 9.28
CA LEU A 75 1.56 -3.97 9.65
C LEU A 75 2.19 -2.93 10.56
N GLN A 76 3.02 -3.40 11.48
CA GLN A 76 3.72 -2.57 12.46
C GLN A 76 4.99 -3.27 12.91
N LYS A 77 5.78 -2.57 13.73
CA LYS A 77 7.04 -3.11 14.28
C LYS A 77 8.03 -3.43 13.17
N TRP A 78 8.18 -2.47 12.27
CA TRP A 78 9.06 -2.59 11.14
C TRP A 78 10.54 -2.66 11.59
N THR A 79 11.31 -3.47 10.89
CA THR A 79 12.75 -3.56 11.11
C THR A 79 13.49 -3.01 9.89
N ASN A 80 14.81 -2.79 10.05
CA ASN A 80 15.64 -2.31 8.93
C ASN A 80 15.70 -3.29 7.77
N ASP A 81 15.51 -4.58 8.05
CA ASP A 81 15.61 -5.62 7.03
C ASP A 81 14.29 -5.87 6.29
N ASP A 82 13.21 -5.29 6.77
CA ASP A 82 11.91 -5.48 6.13
C ASP A 82 11.84 -4.72 4.82
N ILE A 83 11.28 -5.37 3.82
CA ILE A 83 10.99 -4.76 2.52
C ILE A 83 9.47 -4.69 2.40
N PRO A 84 8.88 -3.48 2.32
CA PRO A 84 7.42 -3.35 2.37
C PRO A 84 6.66 -4.23 1.38
N TRP A 85 7.10 -4.31 0.11
CA TRP A 85 6.44 -5.18 -0.87
C TRP A 85 6.50 -6.65 -0.45
N VAL A 86 7.65 -7.08 0.09
CA VAL A 86 7.83 -8.48 0.50
C VAL A 86 6.91 -8.79 1.68
N GLU A 87 6.85 -7.89 2.66
CA GLU A 87 5.97 -8.09 3.82
C GLU A 87 4.51 -8.08 3.40
N HIS A 88 4.14 -7.17 2.48
CA HIS A 88 2.78 -7.11 1.98
C HIS A 88 2.36 -8.44 1.32
N ALA A 89 3.19 -8.93 0.41
CA ALA A 89 2.91 -10.19 -0.29
C ALA A 89 2.95 -11.40 0.64
N LYS A 90 3.85 -11.37 1.64
CA LYS A 90 3.99 -12.46 2.61
C LYS A 90 2.74 -12.62 3.46
N TRP A 91 2.19 -11.50 3.96
CA TRP A 91 1.06 -11.54 4.89
C TRP A 91 -0.29 -11.57 4.18
N ASN A 92 -0.36 -11.07 2.95
CA ASN A 92 -1.57 -11.20 2.14
C ASN A 92 -1.24 -11.37 0.66
N PRO A 93 -0.87 -12.59 0.25
CA PRO A 93 -0.52 -12.86 -1.15
C PRO A 93 -1.68 -12.70 -2.12
N LYS A 94 -2.90 -12.59 -1.61
CA LYS A 94 -4.10 -12.45 -2.44
C LYS A 94 -4.56 -11.00 -2.57
N CYS A 95 -3.83 -10.05 -1.99
CA CYS A 95 -4.19 -8.65 -2.13
C CYS A 95 -4.18 -8.27 -3.61
N ILE A 96 -5.28 -7.71 -4.07
CA ILE A 96 -5.44 -7.34 -5.49
C ILE A 96 -4.39 -6.32 -5.90
N PHE A 97 -4.06 -5.36 -5.02
CA PHE A 97 -3.04 -4.37 -5.34
C PHE A 97 -1.67 -5.02 -5.55
N VAL A 98 -1.31 -5.98 -4.68
CA VAL A 98 -0.07 -6.73 -4.85
C VAL A 98 -0.07 -7.46 -6.19
N LEU A 99 -1.17 -8.12 -6.52
CA LEU A 99 -1.28 -8.88 -7.76
C LEU A 99 -1.20 -7.97 -8.98
N LEU A 100 -1.83 -6.79 -8.93
CA LEU A 100 -1.80 -5.84 -10.04
C LEU A 100 -0.41 -5.23 -10.24
N CYS A 101 0.31 -4.95 -9.16
CA CYS A 101 1.59 -4.27 -9.24
C CYS A 101 2.76 -5.21 -9.44
N LYS A 102 2.73 -6.37 -8.82
CA LYS A 102 3.87 -7.30 -8.84
C LYS A 102 3.63 -8.51 -9.73
N GLY A 103 2.39 -8.70 -10.12
CA GLY A 103 2.03 -9.85 -10.93
C GLY A 103 2.17 -11.13 -10.12
N ASN A 104 1.95 -12.21 -10.72
CA ASN A 104 2.08 -13.52 -10.10
C ASN A 104 3.36 -13.67 -9.27
#